data_9ec086b33d378d19fd52058eefc09018
#
_entry.id   9ec086b33d378d19fd52058eefc09018
#
_cell.length_a   1.000
_cell.length_b   1.000
_cell.length_c   1.000
_cell.angle_alpha   90.00
_cell.angle_beta   90.00
_cell.angle_gamma   90.00
#
_symmetry.space_group_name_H-M   'P 1'
#
loop_
_entity.id
_entity.type
_entity.pdbx_description
1 polymer ?
#
loop_
_entity_poly.entity_id
_entity_poly.type
_entity_poly.pdbx_seq_one_letter_code
_entity_poly.pdbx_strand_id
1 'polypeptide(L)'
;ISKSITTLGLALGFLVVLLSNISTLSELGLKLFQLWSMFLYGVGLKKRNRPWGVVYDSVTKQPLDPVYVVLIDSKGNEIATSITDMDGRYGFLVEPGFYKISVNKNNYTYPSEKLKGKISDELYNDLYFGDVIEIKQKGEVITKNIPMDQIGFNWNEDIKKEQGKSKFYNVKD
;
A
#
# COMPACT_ATOMS: atom_id res chain seq x y z
N ILE A 1 12.16 50.72 -9.70
CA ILE A 1 11.36 50.73 -10.96
C ILE A 1 11.91 49.68 -11.94
N SER A 2 13.25 49.57 -12.17
CA SER A 2 13.77 48.65 -13.18
C SER A 2 13.53 47.14 -12.85
N LYS A 3 13.65 46.74 -11.60
CA LYS A 3 13.42 45.32 -11.17
C LYS A 3 11.95 44.89 -11.37
N SER A 4 11.01 45.77 -11.16
CA SER A 4 9.58 45.47 -11.34
C SER A 4 9.20 45.32 -12.81
N ILE A 5 9.86 46.07 -13.70
CA ILE A 5 9.64 46.01 -15.16
C ILE A 5 10.23 44.69 -15.73
N THR A 6 11.39 44.27 -15.23
CA THR A 6 12.02 42.99 -15.68
C THR A 6 11.23 41.76 -15.20
N THR A 7 10.69 41.76 -13.99
CA THR A 7 9.83 40.65 -13.51
C THR A 7 8.51 40.59 -14.28
N LEU A 8 7.91 41.74 -14.59
CA LEU A 8 6.69 41.79 -15.40
C LEU A 8 6.94 41.29 -16.84
N GLY A 9 8.08 41.65 -17.43
CA GLY A 9 8.47 41.22 -18.77
C GLY A 9 8.71 39.72 -18.85
N LEU A 10 9.36 39.13 -17.83
CA LEU A 10 9.55 37.67 -17.74
C LEU A 10 8.23 36.92 -17.57
N ALA A 11 7.32 37.42 -16.74
CA ALA A 11 6.00 36.82 -16.55
C ALA A 11 5.15 36.85 -17.83
N LEU A 12 5.16 37.98 -18.53
CA LEU A 12 4.48 38.12 -19.82
C LEU A 12 5.11 37.24 -20.90
N GLY A 13 6.45 37.19 -20.99
CA GLY A 13 7.16 36.30 -21.92
C GLY A 13 6.82 34.81 -21.70
N PHE A 14 6.77 34.38 -20.46
CA PHE A 14 6.39 33.03 -20.13
C PHE A 14 4.94 32.72 -20.52
N LEU A 15 4.03 33.66 -20.28
CA LEU A 15 2.64 33.55 -20.67
C LEU A 15 2.48 33.44 -22.20
N VAL A 16 3.21 34.24 -22.96
CA VAL A 16 3.17 34.22 -24.45
C VAL A 16 3.70 32.89 -24.98
N VAL A 17 4.79 32.35 -24.40
CA VAL A 17 5.33 31.04 -24.79
C VAL A 17 4.34 29.91 -24.49
N LEU A 18 3.63 29.99 -23.38
CA LEU A 18 2.58 29.01 -23.05
C LEU A 18 1.40 29.08 -24.05
N LEU A 19 0.98 30.28 -24.44
CA LEU A 19 -0.13 30.49 -25.36
C LEU A 19 0.22 30.16 -26.82
N SER A 20 1.45 30.42 -27.24
CA SER A 20 1.89 30.16 -28.64
C SER A 20 1.97 28.67 -29.01
N ASN A 21 2.03 27.77 -28.03
CA ASN A 21 2.02 26.34 -28.26
C ASN A 21 0.61 25.69 -28.28
N ILE A 22 -0.45 26.51 -28.21
CA ILE A 22 -1.83 26.00 -28.23
C ILE A 22 -2.36 26.15 -29.66
N SER A 23 -2.32 25.08 -30.42
CA SER A 23 -2.78 25.05 -31.80
C SER A 23 -4.31 24.96 -31.95
N THR A 24 -5.00 24.44 -30.93
CA THR A 24 -6.46 24.26 -30.93
C THR A 24 -7.06 24.35 -29.51
N LEU A 25 -8.34 24.74 -29.43
CA LEU A 25 -9.08 24.79 -28.16
C LEU A 25 -9.12 23.43 -27.44
N SER A 26 -9.09 22.31 -28.20
CA SER A 26 -9.05 20.95 -27.66
C SER A 26 -7.75 20.63 -26.91
N GLU A 27 -6.61 21.17 -27.38
CA GLU A 27 -5.32 21.01 -26.71
C GLU A 27 -5.27 21.80 -25.40
N LEU A 28 -5.94 22.94 -25.34
CA LEU A 28 -6.04 23.73 -24.11
C LEU A 28 -6.74 22.92 -23.01
N GLY A 29 -7.85 22.25 -23.34
CA GLY A 29 -8.59 21.40 -22.41
C GLY A 29 -7.73 20.25 -21.87
N LEU A 30 -7.00 19.58 -22.76
CA LEU A 30 -6.09 18.48 -22.36
C LEU A 30 -4.94 18.97 -21.46
N LYS A 31 -4.33 20.11 -21.78
CA LYS A 31 -3.26 20.68 -20.94
C LYS A 31 -3.77 21.12 -19.56
N LEU A 32 -4.94 21.74 -19.49
CA LEU A 32 -5.57 22.10 -18.21
C LEU A 32 -5.91 20.84 -17.38
N PHE A 33 -6.40 19.80 -18.02
CA PHE A 33 -6.66 18.51 -17.36
C PHE A 33 -5.36 17.85 -16.84
N GLN A 34 -4.29 17.92 -17.62
CA GLN A 34 -2.97 17.42 -17.18
C GLN A 34 -2.43 18.21 -15.99
N LEU A 35 -2.49 19.55 -16.03
CA LEU A 35 -2.08 20.39 -14.90
C LEU A 35 -2.92 20.11 -13.65
N TRP A 36 -4.24 19.97 -13.80
CA TRP A 36 -5.14 19.62 -12.71
C TRP A 36 -4.83 18.26 -12.13
N SER A 37 -4.57 17.25 -12.97
CA SER A 37 -4.18 15.92 -12.52
C SER A 37 -2.84 15.95 -11.78
N MET A 38 -1.86 16.72 -12.25
CA MET A 38 -0.57 16.88 -11.62
C MET A 38 -0.67 17.56 -10.26
N PHE A 39 -1.55 18.56 -10.14
CA PHE A 39 -1.86 19.20 -8.87
C PHE A 39 -2.51 18.21 -7.88
N LEU A 40 -3.48 17.42 -8.31
CA LEU A 40 -4.12 16.40 -7.47
C LEU A 40 -3.13 15.31 -7.01
N TYR A 41 -2.17 14.94 -7.85
CA TYR A 41 -1.08 14.03 -7.45
C TYR A 41 -0.15 14.68 -6.43
N GLY A 42 0.19 15.96 -6.62
CA GLY A 42 1.07 16.71 -5.71
C GLY A 42 0.46 16.94 -4.33
N VAL A 43 -0.86 17.10 -4.26
CA VAL A 43 -1.60 17.26 -2.98
C VAL A 43 -1.91 15.91 -2.32
N GLY A 44 -1.52 14.77 -2.95
CA GLY A 44 -1.74 13.43 -2.38
C GLY A 44 -3.19 12.95 -2.43
N LEU A 45 -4.08 13.66 -3.13
CA LEU A 45 -5.49 13.28 -3.25
C LEU A 45 -5.70 12.07 -4.16
N LYS A 46 -4.75 11.76 -5.05
CA LYS A 46 -4.80 10.57 -5.89
C LYS A 46 -4.02 9.45 -5.22
N LYS A 47 -4.72 8.46 -4.73
CA LYS A 47 -4.13 7.29 -4.08
C LYS A 47 -3.20 6.57 -5.06
N ARG A 48 -1.91 6.50 -4.73
CA ARG A 48 -0.93 5.78 -5.54
C ARG A 48 -1.17 4.29 -5.35
N ASN A 49 -1.61 3.60 -6.39
CA ASN A 49 -1.73 2.15 -6.36
C ASN A 49 -0.33 1.56 -6.19
N ARG A 50 -0.10 0.84 -5.10
CA ARG A 50 1.14 0.11 -4.86
C ARG A 50 1.08 -1.19 -5.66
N PRO A 51 2.12 -1.56 -6.41
CA PRO A 51 2.13 -2.79 -7.20
C PRO A 51 2.45 -4.03 -6.35
N TRP A 52 2.18 -4.02 -5.04
CA TRP A 52 2.44 -5.11 -4.11
C TRP A 52 1.46 -5.07 -2.94
N GLY A 53 1.19 -6.26 -2.38
CA GLY A 53 0.54 -6.44 -1.09
C GLY A 53 1.58 -6.60 0.02
N VAL A 54 1.14 -6.52 1.27
CA VAL A 54 2.00 -6.67 2.45
C VAL A 54 1.44 -7.74 3.37
N VAL A 55 2.30 -8.64 3.83
CA VAL A 55 2.00 -9.56 4.94
C VAL A 55 2.54 -8.96 6.23
N TYR A 56 1.71 -8.89 7.27
CA TYR A 56 2.07 -8.19 8.50
C TYR A 56 1.45 -8.83 9.75
N ASP A 57 2.03 -8.56 10.91
CA ASP A 57 1.50 -8.97 12.20
C ASP A 57 0.25 -8.15 12.56
N SER A 58 -0.86 -8.83 12.85
CA SER A 58 -2.16 -8.20 13.10
C SER A 58 -2.18 -7.25 14.31
N VAL A 59 -1.24 -7.39 15.24
CA VAL A 59 -1.18 -6.64 16.48
C VAL A 59 -0.11 -5.56 16.42
N THR A 60 1.15 -5.93 16.13
CA THR A 60 2.28 -4.99 16.08
C THR A 60 2.27 -4.13 14.82
N LYS A 61 1.52 -4.53 13.79
CA LYS A 61 1.48 -3.91 12.46
C LYS A 61 2.82 -3.95 11.72
N GLN A 62 3.79 -4.69 12.25
CA GLN A 62 5.10 -4.85 11.60
C GLN A 62 5.01 -5.80 10.41
N PRO A 63 5.71 -5.50 9.31
CA PRO A 63 5.81 -6.41 8.19
C PRO A 63 6.49 -7.71 8.58
N LEU A 64 6.08 -8.80 7.96
CA LEU A 64 6.59 -10.13 8.23
C LEU A 64 7.49 -10.63 7.10
N ASP A 65 8.70 -11.03 7.44
CA ASP A 65 9.71 -11.61 6.55
C ASP A 65 10.49 -12.73 7.28
N PRO A 66 10.77 -13.86 6.62
CA PRO A 66 10.16 -14.36 5.40
C PRO A 66 8.77 -14.97 5.65
N VAL A 67 7.83 -14.77 4.70
CA VAL A 67 6.54 -15.47 4.66
C VAL A 67 6.39 -16.11 3.29
N TYR A 68 5.97 -17.36 3.24
CA TYR A 68 5.59 -18.03 2.00
C TYR A 68 4.18 -17.66 1.64
N VAL A 69 4.03 -17.05 0.47
CA VAL A 69 2.74 -16.63 -0.09
C VAL A 69 2.49 -17.45 -1.33
N VAL A 70 1.40 -18.21 -1.35
CA VAL A 70 1.05 -19.12 -2.44
C VAL A 70 -0.25 -18.66 -3.09
N LEU A 71 -0.24 -18.56 -4.41
CA LEU A 71 -1.41 -18.26 -5.23
C LEU A 71 -2.03 -19.57 -5.74
N ILE A 72 -3.31 -19.75 -5.49
CA ILE A 72 -4.07 -20.96 -5.79
C ILE A 72 -5.19 -20.62 -6.76
N ASP A 73 -5.38 -21.43 -7.80
CA ASP A 73 -6.48 -21.28 -8.76
C ASP A 73 -7.83 -21.81 -8.22
N SER A 74 -8.88 -21.63 -8.98
CA SER A 74 -10.22 -22.13 -8.65
C SER A 74 -10.32 -23.67 -8.58
N LYS A 75 -9.33 -24.39 -9.12
CA LYS A 75 -9.25 -25.87 -9.10
C LYS A 75 -8.45 -26.40 -7.92
N GLY A 76 -7.82 -25.51 -7.14
CA GLY A 76 -6.98 -25.87 -6.00
C GLY A 76 -5.50 -26.10 -6.35
N ASN A 77 -5.07 -25.79 -7.58
CA ASN A 77 -3.68 -25.92 -7.98
C ASN A 77 -2.88 -24.68 -7.56
N GLU A 78 -1.65 -24.89 -7.11
CA GLU A 78 -0.70 -23.82 -6.86
C GLU A 78 -0.17 -23.29 -8.21
N ILE A 79 -0.41 -22.00 -8.48
CA ILE A 79 -0.02 -21.34 -9.74
C ILE A 79 1.29 -20.61 -9.59
N ALA A 80 1.50 -19.97 -8.45
CA ALA A 80 2.70 -19.21 -8.19
C ALA A 80 3.00 -19.14 -6.69
N THR A 81 4.28 -18.98 -6.36
CA THR A 81 4.75 -18.79 -4.98
C THR A 81 5.63 -17.55 -4.92
N SER A 82 5.49 -16.75 -3.88
CA SER A 82 6.32 -15.60 -3.56
C SER A 82 6.78 -15.69 -2.12
N ILE A 83 7.98 -15.17 -1.83
CA ILE A 83 8.48 -14.99 -0.47
C ILE A 83 8.50 -13.49 -0.20
N THR A 84 8.02 -13.07 0.96
CA THR A 84 8.03 -11.64 1.31
C THR A 84 9.45 -11.11 1.47
N ASP A 85 9.64 -9.83 1.16
CA ASP A 85 10.86 -9.09 1.44
C ASP A 85 10.86 -8.50 2.87
N MET A 86 11.92 -7.76 3.24
CA MET A 86 12.08 -7.12 4.57
C MET A 86 10.94 -6.16 4.93
N ASP A 87 10.25 -5.61 3.92
CA ASP A 87 9.06 -4.78 4.12
C ASP A 87 7.75 -5.59 4.06
N GLY A 88 7.84 -6.93 4.10
CA GLY A 88 6.70 -7.83 4.05
C GLY A 88 5.98 -7.84 2.70
N ARG A 89 6.61 -7.31 1.64
CA ARG A 89 5.97 -7.13 0.33
C ARG A 89 5.99 -8.41 -0.48
N TYR A 90 4.87 -8.65 -1.18
CA TYR A 90 4.73 -9.71 -2.17
C TYR A 90 3.89 -9.20 -3.35
N GLY A 91 3.94 -9.91 -4.46
CA GLY A 91 3.11 -9.58 -5.63
C GLY A 91 2.99 -10.74 -6.60
N PHE A 92 1.82 -10.84 -7.23
CA PHE A 92 1.56 -11.79 -8.31
C PHE A 92 1.00 -11.05 -9.50
N LEU A 93 1.63 -11.26 -10.65
CA LEU A 93 1.14 -10.82 -11.95
C LEU A 93 0.42 -12.00 -12.59
N VAL A 94 -0.88 -11.88 -12.84
CA VAL A 94 -1.71 -13.02 -13.25
C VAL A 94 -2.56 -12.75 -14.48
N GLU A 95 -3.02 -13.82 -15.11
CA GLU A 95 -4.03 -13.78 -16.16
C GLU A 95 -5.42 -13.61 -15.54
N PRO A 96 -6.44 -13.21 -16.33
CA PRO A 96 -7.82 -13.15 -15.83
C PRO A 96 -8.30 -14.50 -15.29
N GLY A 97 -8.94 -14.48 -14.12
CA GLY A 97 -9.40 -15.70 -13.45
C GLY A 97 -9.78 -15.49 -12.00
N PHE A 98 -10.05 -16.60 -11.32
CA PHE A 98 -10.38 -16.62 -9.89
C PHE A 98 -9.28 -17.28 -9.11
N TYR A 99 -8.82 -16.59 -8.08
CA TYR A 99 -7.67 -17.00 -7.28
C TYR A 99 -7.92 -16.90 -5.79
N LYS A 100 -7.16 -17.64 -5.03
CA LYS A 100 -7.03 -17.51 -3.57
C LYS A 100 -5.57 -17.37 -3.19
N ILE A 101 -5.30 -16.65 -2.12
CA ILE A 101 -3.96 -16.59 -1.54
C ILE A 101 -3.96 -17.38 -0.24
N SER A 102 -2.96 -18.23 -0.10
CA SER A 102 -2.60 -18.91 1.15
C SER A 102 -1.24 -18.40 1.61
N VAL A 103 -1.08 -18.21 2.92
CA VAL A 103 0.19 -17.79 3.50
C VAL A 103 0.63 -18.72 4.62
N ASN A 104 1.92 -18.94 4.73
CA ASN A 104 2.51 -19.78 5.75
C ASN A 104 3.75 -19.12 6.37
N LYS A 105 3.77 -19.05 7.70
CA LYS A 105 4.91 -18.62 8.50
C LYS A 105 4.91 -19.35 9.83
N ASN A 106 6.09 -19.78 10.26
CA ASN A 106 6.25 -20.42 11.57
C ASN A 106 5.78 -19.49 12.71
N ASN A 107 5.08 -20.04 13.68
CA ASN A 107 4.53 -19.34 14.84
C ASN A 107 3.45 -18.28 14.51
N TYR A 108 2.84 -18.37 13.34
CA TYR A 108 1.72 -17.51 12.93
C TYR A 108 0.55 -18.32 12.39
N THR A 109 -0.66 -17.83 12.60
CA THR A 109 -1.89 -18.39 12.03
C THR A 109 -2.46 -17.46 10.96
N TYR A 110 -3.03 -18.08 9.93
CA TYR A 110 -3.80 -17.44 8.87
C TYR A 110 -5.07 -18.25 8.59
N PRO A 111 -6.19 -17.59 8.34
CA PRO A 111 -6.45 -16.15 8.39
C PRO A 111 -6.42 -15.59 9.82
N SER A 112 -6.17 -14.27 9.94
CA SER A 112 -6.21 -13.60 11.25
C SER A 112 -7.62 -13.61 11.83
N GLU A 113 -7.77 -14.12 13.06
CA GLU A 113 -9.03 -14.04 13.79
C GLU A 113 -9.23 -12.67 14.49
N LYS A 114 -8.13 -11.99 14.85
CA LYS A 114 -8.17 -10.69 15.55
C LYS A 114 -8.71 -9.55 14.67
N LEU A 115 -8.46 -9.61 13.38
CA LEU A 115 -8.91 -8.59 12.42
C LEU A 115 -10.04 -9.08 11.52
N LYS A 116 -10.56 -10.26 11.75
CA LYS A 116 -11.62 -10.88 10.95
C LYS A 116 -12.81 -9.96 10.72
N GLY A 117 -13.23 -9.83 9.46
CA GLY A 117 -14.36 -8.98 9.06
C GLY A 117 -14.05 -7.50 8.93
N LYS A 118 -12.82 -7.05 9.19
CA LYS A 118 -12.41 -5.67 8.93
C LYS A 118 -11.94 -5.52 7.48
N ILE A 119 -12.29 -4.41 6.84
CA ILE A 119 -11.83 -4.04 5.49
C ILE A 119 -10.48 -3.33 5.56
N SER A 120 -10.23 -2.61 6.65
CA SER A 120 -8.99 -1.86 6.89
C SER A 120 -8.65 -1.85 8.38
N ASP A 121 -7.38 -1.59 8.67
CA ASP A 121 -6.91 -1.27 10.02
C ASP A 121 -6.19 0.09 10.04
N GLU A 122 -5.42 0.39 11.09
CA GLU A 122 -4.74 1.68 11.28
C GLU A 122 -3.75 2.03 10.17
N LEU A 123 -3.03 1.02 9.62
CA LEU A 123 -1.96 1.23 8.64
C LEU A 123 -2.27 0.63 7.27
N TYR A 124 -3.09 -0.43 7.21
CA TYR A 124 -3.33 -1.22 6.01
C TYR A 124 -4.79 -1.20 5.61
N ASN A 125 -5.04 -1.01 4.33
CA ASN A 125 -6.38 -1.11 3.73
C ASN A 125 -6.47 -2.38 2.90
N ASP A 126 -7.69 -2.74 2.49
CA ASP A 126 -7.94 -3.86 1.59
C ASP A 126 -7.41 -5.18 2.18
N LEU A 127 -7.85 -5.46 3.41
CA LEU A 127 -7.44 -6.64 4.16
C LEU A 127 -8.01 -7.92 3.53
N TYR A 128 -7.21 -8.97 3.53
CA TYR A 128 -7.53 -10.24 2.91
C TYR A 128 -7.54 -11.40 3.92
N PHE A 129 -8.57 -12.24 3.86
CA PHE A 129 -8.79 -13.34 4.80
C PHE A 129 -9.06 -14.70 4.12
N GLY A 130 -8.73 -14.83 2.83
CA GLY A 130 -8.88 -16.10 2.09
C GLY A 130 -10.09 -16.13 1.14
N ASP A 131 -10.73 -15.00 0.88
CA ASP A 131 -11.83 -14.90 -0.08
C ASP A 131 -11.33 -15.09 -1.52
N VAL A 132 -12.26 -15.40 -2.43
CA VAL A 132 -11.92 -15.50 -3.85
C VAL A 132 -11.66 -14.12 -4.43
N ILE A 133 -10.53 -13.96 -5.11
CA ILE A 133 -10.13 -12.75 -5.83
C ILE A 133 -10.45 -12.96 -7.31
N GLU A 134 -11.28 -12.10 -7.88
CA GLU A 134 -11.55 -12.05 -9.31
C GLU A 134 -10.61 -11.09 -10.02
N ILE A 135 -9.83 -11.56 -10.97
CA ILE A 135 -8.94 -10.76 -11.82
C ILE A 135 -9.59 -10.66 -13.21
N LYS A 136 -9.81 -9.43 -13.66
CA LYS A 136 -10.55 -9.15 -14.91
C LYS A 136 -9.64 -8.81 -16.07
N GLN A 137 -8.45 -8.30 -15.81
CA GLN A 137 -7.54 -7.82 -16.84
C GLN A 137 -6.22 -8.58 -16.78
N LYS A 138 -5.67 -8.88 -17.96
CA LYS A 138 -4.33 -9.45 -18.07
C LYS A 138 -3.28 -8.46 -17.52
N GLY A 139 -2.38 -8.96 -16.70
CA GLY A 139 -1.33 -8.16 -16.11
C GLY A 139 -1.77 -7.33 -14.88
N GLU A 140 -2.94 -7.61 -14.33
CA GLU A 140 -3.35 -7.06 -13.05
C GLU A 140 -2.52 -7.67 -11.92
N VAL A 141 -2.08 -6.82 -10.99
CA VAL A 141 -1.28 -7.24 -9.83
C VAL A 141 -2.17 -7.40 -8.62
N ILE A 142 -2.03 -8.51 -7.93
CA ILE A 142 -2.73 -8.75 -6.66
C ILE A 142 -1.98 -7.99 -5.55
N THR A 143 -2.67 -7.03 -4.91
CA THR A 143 -2.08 -6.09 -3.93
C THR A 143 -2.78 -6.14 -2.56
N LYS A 144 -3.35 -7.30 -2.21
CA LYS A 144 -4.07 -7.49 -0.93
C LYS A 144 -3.13 -7.44 0.27
N ASN A 145 -3.56 -6.82 1.37
CA ASN A 145 -2.81 -6.82 2.62
C ASN A 145 -3.29 -7.96 3.53
N ILE A 146 -2.36 -8.75 4.03
CA ILE A 146 -2.63 -10.02 4.70
C ILE A 146 -2.19 -9.93 6.16
N PRO A 147 -3.12 -9.80 7.11
CA PRO A 147 -2.81 -9.88 8.53
C PRO A 147 -2.63 -11.36 8.96
N MET A 148 -1.62 -11.60 9.80
CA MET A 148 -1.40 -12.90 10.47
C MET A 148 -1.37 -12.72 11.98
N ASP A 149 -1.84 -13.71 12.71
CA ASP A 149 -1.82 -13.71 14.18
C ASP A 149 -0.67 -14.54 14.72
N GLN A 150 0.15 -13.97 15.59
CA GLN A 150 1.23 -14.70 16.25
C GLN A 150 0.66 -15.72 17.24
N ILE A 151 1.14 -16.98 17.15
CA ILE A 151 0.74 -18.07 18.03
C ILE A 151 1.50 -17.96 19.35
N GLY A 152 0.78 -18.06 20.47
CA GLY A 152 1.40 -18.14 21.80
C GLY A 152 1.91 -16.82 22.36
N PHE A 153 1.73 -15.70 21.67
CA PHE A 153 2.10 -14.37 22.18
C PHE A 153 0.98 -13.78 23.05
N ASN A 154 1.25 -13.62 24.33
CA ASN A 154 0.30 -13.03 25.28
C ASN A 154 0.66 -11.57 25.54
N TRP A 155 0.01 -10.66 24.80
CA TRP A 155 0.19 -9.21 24.92
C TRP A 155 0.03 -8.68 26.34
N ASN A 156 -0.89 -9.24 27.12
CA ASN A 156 -1.13 -8.80 28.48
C ASN A 156 0.05 -9.09 29.41
N GLU A 157 0.79 -10.15 29.14
CA GLU A 157 2.02 -10.48 29.88
C GLU A 157 3.19 -9.60 29.47
N ASP A 158 3.28 -9.30 28.17
CA ASP A 158 4.38 -8.49 27.64
C ASP A 158 4.26 -7.02 28.06
N ILE A 159 3.06 -6.44 27.97
CA ILE A 159 2.77 -5.10 28.50
C ILE A 159 3.05 -5.02 30.01
N LYS A 160 2.70 -6.04 30.80
CA LYS A 160 3.01 -6.08 32.22
C LYS A 160 4.50 -6.13 32.49
N LYS A 161 5.26 -6.87 31.67
CA LYS A 161 6.74 -6.94 31.75
C LYS A 161 7.38 -5.59 31.41
N GLU A 162 6.90 -4.91 30.38
CA GLU A 162 7.39 -3.57 30.00
C GLU A 162 7.07 -2.51 31.03
N GLN A 163 5.85 -2.50 31.55
CA GLN A 163 5.46 -1.59 32.64
C GLN A 163 6.23 -1.86 33.93
N GLY A 164 6.56 -3.11 34.21
CA GLY A 164 7.44 -3.50 35.31
C GLY A 164 8.85 -2.97 35.13
N LYS A 165 9.41 -3.08 33.92
CA LYS A 165 10.75 -2.52 33.61
C LYS A 165 10.81 -1.00 33.74
N SER A 166 9.81 -0.26 33.27
CA SER A 166 9.78 1.20 33.36
C SER A 166 9.73 1.70 34.81
N LYS A 167 9.09 0.97 35.72
CA LYS A 167 9.11 1.28 37.16
C LYS A 167 10.49 1.15 37.79
N PHE A 168 11.33 0.24 37.31
CA PHE A 168 12.70 0.07 37.84
C PHE A 168 13.67 1.18 37.39
N TYR A 169 13.41 1.82 36.24
CA TYR A 169 14.24 2.93 35.77
C TYR A 169 13.95 4.25 36.48
N ASN A 170 12.74 4.44 37.03
CA ASN A 170 12.34 5.68 37.74
C ASN A 170 12.63 5.67 39.24
N VAL A 171 13.29 4.65 39.78
CA VAL A 171 13.62 4.55 41.23
C VAL A 171 15.13 4.83 41.53
N LYS A 172 15.89 5.33 40.55
CA LYS A 172 17.32 5.57 40.67
C LYS A 172 17.69 7.06 40.47
N ASP A 173 16.86 7.98 40.96
CA ASP A 173 17.23 9.40 41.17
C ASP A 173 17.01 9.79 42.63
#